data_64090ad193d86518c459a4db165eba0a
#
_entry.id   64090ad193d86518c459a4db165eba0a
#
_cell.length_a   1.000
_cell.length_b   1.000
_cell.length_c   1.000
_cell.angle_alpha   90.00
_cell.angle_beta   90.00
_cell.angle_gamma   90.00
#
_symmetry.space_group_name_H-M   'P 1'
#
loop_
_entity.id
_entity.type
_entity.pdbx_description
1 polymer ?
#
loop_
_entity_poly.entity_id
_entity_poly.type
_entity_poly.pdbx_seq_one_letter_code
_entity_poly.pdbx_strand_id
1 'polypeptide(L)'
;FEKDVSELLPEGFVCPHCGGVHFTKETDTLDGWFDSGSTHYAAMKRDQGFWPASMYMEGGDQYRGWFQSSLLVAVGALGMGAPYKECLTHGWTVDGEGRAMHKSLGNGVDPADIFNENGADILRLWAASADYHADVRCSKAIFQQLSQNYLKFRNTCKFMLDNLVDFDPAHLTKAEDMLVLDRWLITKLNELIEKVEHQHILGRGAVSYPHP
;
A
#
# COMPACT_ATOMS: atom_id res chain seq x y z
N PHE A 1 30.14 -2.97 15.86
CA PHE A 1 31.46 -2.36 15.65
C PHE A 1 32.34 -2.49 16.88
N GLU A 2 31.78 -2.40 18.07
CA GLU A 2 32.53 -2.33 19.33
C GLU A 2 32.96 -3.72 19.88
N LYS A 3 32.34 -4.80 19.42
CA LYS A 3 32.65 -6.15 19.89
C LYS A 3 33.95 -6.68 19.32
N ASP A 4 34.71 -7.38 20.14
CA ASP A 4 35.92 -8.11 19.72
C ASP A 4 35.54 -9.34 18.87
N VAL A 5 36.49 -9.83 18.08
CA VAL A 5 36.34 -11.04 17.25
C VAL A 5 35.91 -12.24 18.10
N SER A 6 36.47 -12.38 19.29
CA SER A 6 36.16 -13.47 20.24
C SER A 6 34.72 -13.46 20.74
N GLU A 7 34.03 -12.27 20.71
CA GLU A 7 32.63 -12.14 21.09
C GLU A 7 31.67 -12.39 19.91
N LEU A 8 32.19 -12.38 18.67
CA LEU A 8 31.42 -12.54 17.44
C LEU A 8 31.39 -13.99 16.96
N LEU A 9 32.36 -14.79 17.32
CA LEU A 9 32.45 -16.18 16.90
C LEU A 9 32.08 -17.13 18.05
N PRO A 10 31.48 -18.28 17.76
CA PRO A 10 31.27 -19.33 18.75
C PRO A 10 32.60 -19.78 19.33
N GLU A 11 32.61 -20.17 20.62
CA GLU A 11 33.78 -20.71 21.29
C GLU A 11 34.32 -21.94 20.52
N GLY A 12 35.63 -21.95 20.23
CA GLY A 12 36.28 -23.02 19.50
C GLY A 12 35.97 -23.04 17.99
N PHE A 13 35.47 -21.93 17.42
CA PHE A 13 35.20 -21.86 15.98
C PHE A 13 36.49 -22.01 15.15
N VAL A 14 36.43 -22.91 14.18
CA VAL A 14 37.52 -23.22 13.24
C VAL A 14 37.02 -22.99 11.82
N CYS A 15 37.83 -22.38 10.98
CA CYS A 15 37.46 -22.16 9.58
C CYS A 15 37.18 -23.51 8.86
N PRO A 16 36.02 -23.73 8.30
CA PRO A 16 35.66 -24.99 7.65
C PRO A 16 36.43 -25.25 6.35
N HIS A 17 37.10 -24.25 5.80
CA HIS A 17 37.85 -24.38 4.55
C HIS A 17 39.35 -24.63 4.77
N CYS A 18 39.96 -23.98 5.76
CA CYS A 18 41.43 -24.08 5.95
C CYS A 18 41.82 -24.59 7.31
N GLY A 19 40.91 -24.81 8.25
CA GLY A 19 41.22 -25.22 9.62
C GLY A 19 41.87 -24.13 10.49
N GLY A 20 41.99 -22.90 10.00
CA GLY A 20 42.56 -21.79 10.73
C GLY A 20 41.68 -21.34 11.91
N VAL A 21 42.35 -20.84 12.97
CA VAL A 21 41.69 -20.36 14.21
C VAL A 21 41.91 -18.86 14.46
N HIS A 22 42.65 -18.21 13.56
CA HIS A 22 42.92 -16.78 13.65
C HIS A 22 42.00 -16.03 12.70
N PHE A 23 41.19 -15.14 13.25
CA PHE A 23 40.24 -14.31 12.51
C PHE A 23 40.51 -12.84 12.80
N THR A 24 40.36 -12.02 11.78
CA THR A 24 40.37 -10.56 11.88
C THR A 24 39.07 -10.00 11.48
N LYS A 25 38.65 -8.94 12.14
CA LYS A 25 37.40 -8.24 11.86
C LYS A 25 37.60 -7.33 10.65
N GLU A 26 36.69 -7.42 9.67
CA GLU A 26 36.68 -6.49 8.56
C GLU A 26 36.29 -5.10 9.05
N THR A 27 36.82 -4.08 8.39
CA THR A 27 36.53 -2.66 8.68
C THR A 27 35.49 -2.06 7.75
N ASP A 28 35.17 -2.75 6.65
CA ASP A 28 34.19 -2.35 5.70
C ASP A 28 32.78 -2.49 6.28
N THR A 29 31.90 -1.59 5.90
CA THR A 29 30.46 -1.66 6.24
C THR A 29 29.70 -2.34 5.13
N LEU A 30 28.71 -3.15 5.51
CA LEU A 30 27.76 -3.67 4.54
C LEU A 30 26.90 -2.52 3.97
N ASP A 31 26.50 -2.69 2.71
CA ASP A 31 25.53 -1.78 2.08
C ASP A 31 24.21 -1.73 2.87
N GLY A 32 23.62 -0.55 3.01
CA GLY A 32 22.37 -0.37 3.73
C GLY A 32 21.21 -1.19 3.18
N TRP A 33 21.26 -1.58 1.91
CA TRP A 33 20.31 -2.50 1.30
C TRP A 33 20.42 -3.93 1.85
N PHE A 34 21.57 -4.32 2.39
CA PHE A 34 21.71 -5.61 3.07
C PHE A 34 20.88 -5.65 4.35
N ASP A 35 20.90 -4.60 5.14
CA ASP A 35 20.11 -4.51 6.37
C ASP A 35 18.62 -4.57 6.06
N SER A 36 18.13 -3.74 5.14
CA SER A 36 16.74 -3.75 4.71
C SER A 36 16.37 -5.08 4.02
N GLY A 37 17.26 -5.66 3.24
CA GLY A 37 17.08 -6.94 2.57
C GLY A 37 16.96 -8.13 3.52
N SER A 38 17.56 -8.05 4.72
CA SER A 38 17.51 -9.12 5.72
C SER A 38 16.27 -9.06 6.63
N THR A 39 15.44 -8.03 6.54
CA THR A 39 14.26 -7.82 7.43
C THR A 39 13.27 -8.98 7.38
N HIS A 40 13.09 -9.63 6.24
CA HIS A 40 12.21 -10.80 6.12
C HIS A 40 12.63 -11.95 7.04
N TYR A 41 13.93 -12.09 7.31
CA TYR A 41 14.46 -13.11 8.22
C TYR A 41 14.49 -12.58 9.66
N ALA A 42 15.11 -11.43 9.89
CA ALA A 42 15.34 -10.89 11.21
C ALA A 42 14.05 -10.49 11.93
N ALA A 43 13.18 -9.73 11.27
CA ALA A 43 11.95 -9.26 11.89
C ALA A 43 10.77 -10.24 11.71
N MET A 44 10.57 -10.74 10.50
CA MET A 44 9.38 -11.56 10.21
C MET A 44 9.54 -12.99 10.72
N LYS A 45 10.57 -13.70 10.27
CA LYS A 45 10.73 -15.13 10.61
C LYS A 45 11.20 -15.32 12.04
N ARG A 46 12.27 -14.63 12.46
CA ARG A 46 12.86 -14.81 13.77
C ARG A 46 12.00 -14.25 14.89
N ASP A 47 11.54 -12.99 14.74
CA ASP A 47 10.89 -12.27 15.83
C ASP A 47 9.36 -12.48 15.84
N GLN A 48 8.72 -12.59 14.68
CA GLN A 48 7.27 -12.72 14.56
C GLN A 48 6.79 -14.11 14.16
N GLY A 49 7.69 -14.99 13.75
CA GLY A 49 7.39 -16.40 13.47
C GLY A 49 6.65 -16.68 12.17
N PHE A 50 6.53 -15.71 11.24
CA PHE A 50 5.92 -15.94 9.93
C PHE A 50 6.90 -15.70 8.78
N TRP A 51 6.80 -16.55 7.75
CA TRP A 51 7.61 -16.48 6.55
C TRP A 51 7.06 -17.47 5.51
N PRO A 52 7.05 -17.15 4.21
CA PRO A 52 7.39 -15.89 3.57
C PRO A 52 6.30 -14.83 3.74
N ALA A 53 6.57 -13.56 3.36
CA ALA A 53 5.56 -12.52 3.28
C ALA A 53 4.48 -12.89 2.27
N SER A 54 3.23 -12.49 2.51
CA SER A 54 2.15 -12.72 1.56
C SER A 54 2.39 -11.94 0.27
N MET A 55 2.84 -10.67 0.40
CA MET A 55 3.09 -9.81 -0.74
C MET A 55 4.24 -8.84 -0.45
N TYR A 56 5.09 -8.59 -1.45
CA TYR A 56 6.00 -7.45 -1.53
C TYR A 56 5.45 -6.45 -2.54
N MET A 57 5.38 -5.18 -2.16
CA MET A 57 4.80 -4.14 -3.01
C MET A 57 5.67 -2.89 -2.97
N GLU A 58 6.23 -2.50 -4.13
CA GLU A 58 7.07 -1.32 -4.31
C GLU A 58 7.10 -0.89 -5.78
N GLY A 59 7.77 0.24 -6.06
CA GLY A 59 8.07 0.67 -7.42
C GLY A 59 9.14 -0.17 -8.12
N GLY A 60 9.23 -0.05 -9.43
CA GLY A 60 10.16 -0.83 -10.27
C GLY A 60 11.64 -0.53 -10.02
N ASP A 61 12.01 0.57 -9.36
CA ASP A 61 13.38 0.87 -8.93
C ASP A 61 13.90 -0.14 -7.91
N GLN A 62 13.01 -0.78 -7.14
CA GLN A 62 13.37 -1.76 -6.14
C GLN A 62 13.85 -3.09 -6.73
N TYR A 63 13.78 -3.27 -8.04
CA TYR A 63 14.49 -4.36 -8.74
C TYR A 63 16.01 -4.31 -8.57
N ARG A 64 16.56 -3.11 -8.29
CA ARG A 64 17.96 -2.89 -7.93
C ARG A 64 18.17 -2.41 -6.50
N GLY A 65 17.17 -2.55 -5.65
CA GLY A 65 17.20 -2.14 -4.26
C GLY A 65 16.72 -3.25 -3.35
N TRP A 66 15.68 -2.96 -2.59
CA TRP A 66 15.16 -3.85 -1.56
C TRP A 66 14.66 -5.20 -2.10
N PHE A 67 14.02 -5.27 -3.25
CA PHE A 67 13.59 -6.55 -3.83
C PHE A 67 14.78 -7.44 -4.15
N GLN A 68 15.82 -6.88 -4.76
CA GLN A 68 17.03 -7.63 -5.11
C GLN A 68 17.75 -8.13 -3.86
N SER A 69 18.03 -7.26 -2.90
CA SER A 69 18.75 -7.62 -1.69
C SER A 69 17.98 -8.64 -0.85
N SER A 70 16.66 -8.50 -0.70
CA SER A 70 15.81 -9.48 -0.01
C SER A 70 15.89 -10.85 -0.66
N LEU A 71 15.80 -10.91 -1.98
CA LEU A 71 15.84 -12.17 -2.73
C LEU A 71 17.23 -12.83 -2.62
N LEU A 72 18.30 -12.06 -2.78
CA LEU A 72 19.66 -12.56 -2.70
C LEU A 72 20.02 -13.05 -1.30
N VAL A 73 19.58 -12.33 -0.25
CA VAL A 73 19.76 -12.77 1.14
C VAL A 73 19.01 -14.06 1.40
N ALA A 74 17.75 -14.14 1.00
CA ALA A 74 16.93 -15.33 1.25
C ALA A 74 17.45 -16.56 0.50
N VAL A 75 17.69 -16.43 -0.80
CA VAL A 75 18.04 -17.57 -1.65
C VAL A 75 19.55 -17.86 -1.60
N GLY A 76 20.37 -16.81 -1.76
CA GLY A 76 21.82 -16.97 -1.86
C GLY A 76 22.52 -17.18 -0.53
N ALA A 77 22.22 -16.38 0.49
CA ALA A 77 22.91 -16.45 1.77
C ALA A 77 22.25 -17.46 2.73
N LEU A 78 20.95 -17.57 2.76
CA LEU A 78 20.23 -18.42 3.73
C LEU A 78 19.76 -19.75 3.15
N GLY A 79 19.89 -19.98 1.84
CA GLY A 79 19.43 -21.20 1.18
C GLY A 79 17.92 -21.43 1.27
N MET A 80 17.15 -20.35 1.47
CA MET A 80 15.69 -20.37 1.57
C MET A 80 15.08 -20.08 0.19
N GLY A 81 13.77 -20.29 0.03
CA GLY A 81 13.05 -19.84 -1.16
C GLY A 81 12.87 -18.31 -1.20
N ALA A 82 12.07 -17.82 -2.15
CA ALA A 82 11.76 -16.39 -2.20
C ALA A 82 11.10 -15.91 -0.90
N PRO A 83 11.44 -14.71 -0.39
CA PRO A 83 10.92 -14.22 0.89
C PRO A 83 9.48 -13.70 0.79
N TYR A 84 8.83 -13.88 -0.34
CA TYR A 84 7.45 -13.46 -0.62
C TYR A 84 6.73 -14.51 -1.48
N LYS A 85 5.39 -14.53 -1.38
CA LYS A 85 4.53 -15.34 -2.25
C LYS A 85 4.18 -14.61 -3.53
N GLU A 86 3.91 -13.31 -3.40
CA GLU A 86 3.53 -12.43 -4.50
C GLU A 86 4.43 -11.18 -4.51
N CYS A 87 4.72 -10.67 -5.69
CA CYS A 87 5.46 -9.43 -5.88
C CYS A 87 4.65 -8.51 -6.79
N LEU A 88 4.23 -7.37 -6.25
CA LEU A 88 3.49 -6.35 -6.97
C LEU A 88 4.38 -5.14 -7.20
N THR A 89 4.49 -4.73 -8.45
CA THR A 89 5.23 -3.52 -8.83
C THR A 89 4.25 -2.46 -9.31
N HIS A 90 4.26 -1.29 -8.68
CA HIS A 90 3.39 -0.17 -9.05
C HIS A 90 4.13 0.88 -9.88
N GLY A 91 3.36 1.73 -10.59
CA GLY A 91 3.86 2.91 -11.29
C GLY A 91 4.26 4.04 -10.34
N TRP A 92 4.71 5.14 -10.92
CA TRP A 92 5.16 6.31 -10.19
C TRP A 92 4.05 7.31 -9.96
N THR A 93 4.15 8.09 -8.89
CA THR A 93 3.38 9.32 -8.75
C THR A 93 4.11 10.43 -9.49
N VAL A 94 3.45 11.01 -10.48
CA VAL A 94 3.99 12.06 -11.36
C VAL A 94 3.18 13.35 -11.22
N ASP A 95 3.73 14.48 -11.67
CA ASP A 95 3.01 15.75 -11.64
C ASP A 95 1.83 15.79 -12.64
N GLY A 96 1.11 16.91 -12.68
CA GLY A 96 -0.04 17.05 -13.57
C GLY A 96 0.27 16.89 -15.07
N GLU A 97 1.52 17.16 -15.49
CA GLU A 97 2.00 16.99 -16.85
C GLU A 97 2.63 15.60 -17.13
N GLY A 98 2.70 14.74 -16.10
CA GLY A 98 3.27 13.40 -16.24
C GLY A 98 4.79 13.35 -16.08
N ARG A 99 5.40 14.35 -15.46
CA ARG A 99 6.84 14.39 -15.18
C ARG A 99 7.12 13.86 -13.77
N ALA A 100 8.26 13.24 -13.60
CA ALA A 100 8.73 12.82 -12.28
C ALA A 100 8.82 14.02 -11.32
N MET A 101 8.41 13.81 -10.07
CA MET A 101 8.47 14.84 -9.03
C MET A 101 9.88 14.93 -8.48
N HIS A 102 10.47 16.13 -8.50
CA HIS A 102 11.78 16.40 -7.95
C HIS A 102 11.74 17.67 -7.09
N LYS A 103 12.44 17.64 -5.95
CA LYS A 103 12.57 18.82 -5.07
C LYS A 103 13.16 20.04 -5.80
N SER A 104 14.10 19.80 -6.69
CA SER A 104 14.74 20.85 -7.50
C SER A 104 13.80 21.51 -8.52
N LEU A 105 12.75 20.82 -8.94
CA LEU A 105 11.74 21.36 -9.86
C LEU A 105 10.56 22.00 -9.14
N GLY A 106 10.45 21.81 -7.82
CA GLY A 106 9.33 22.34 -7.04
C GLY A 106 7.95 21.81 -7.48
N ASN A 107 7.91 20.70 -8.22
CA ASN A 107 6.68 20.11 -8.74
C ASN A 107 6.10 19.00 -7.84
N GLY A 108 6.65 18.81 -6.65
CA GLY A 108 6.13 17.89 -5.65
C GLY A 108 4.84 18.42 -5.01
N VAL A 109 3.95 17.51 -4.64
CA VAL A 109 2.74 17.82 -3.86
C VAL A 109 2.96 17.28 -2.46
N ASP A 110 2.90 18.19 -1.46
CA ASP A 110 2.96 17.76 -0.06
C ASP A 110 1.57 17.22 0.36
N PRO A 111 1.50 15.99 0.87
CA PRO A 111 0.25 15.46 1.43
C PRO A 111 -0.36 16.33 2.51
N ALA A 112 0.45 17.03 3.30
CA ALA A 112 -0.02 17.94 4.34
C ALA A 112 -0.83 19.11 3.78
N ASP A 113 -0.42 19.67 2.64
CA ASP A 113 -1.18 20.72 1.96
C ASP A 113 -2.56 20.22 1.53
N ILE A 114 -2.63 18.99 1.00
CA ILE A 114 -3.90 18.39 0.58
C ILE A 114 -4.80 18.13 1.78
N PHE A 115 -4.27 17.65 2.91
CA PHE A 115 -5.06 17.44 4.13
C PHE A 115 -5.65 18.74 4.65
N ASN A 116 -4.87 19.81 4.65
CA ASN A 116 -5.29 21.10 5.16
C ASN A 116 -6.31 21.77 4.24
N GLU A 117 -6.15 21.69 2.92
CA GLU A 117 -7.03 22.32 1.94
C GLU A 117 -8.31 21.51 1.69
N ASN A 118 -8.21 20.19 1.59
CA ASN A 118 -9.31 19.34 1.06
C ASN A 118 -9.79 18.27 2.04
N GLY A 119 -9.04 18.00 3.09
CA GLY A 119 -9.28 16.89 4.02
C GLY A 119 -8.64 15.58 3.58
N ALA A 120 -8.39 14.70 4.54
CA ALA A 120 -7.68 13.42 4.32
C ALA A 120 -8.46 12.46 3.41
N ASP A 121 -9.79 12.52 3.43
CA ASP A 121 -10.62 11.61 2.61
C ASP A 121 -10.47 11.85 1.11
N ILE A 122 -10.18 13.08 0.70
CA ILE A 122 -9.91 13.38 -0.71
C ILE A 122 -8.62 12.71 -1.19
N LEU A 123 -7.57 12.70 -0.36
CA LEU A 123 -6.34 11.99 -0.69
C LEU A 123 -6.56 10.46 -0.73
N ARG A 124 -7.34 9.92 0.22
CA ARG A 124 -7.69 8.49 0.22
C ARG A 124 -8.50 8.12 -1.02
N LEU A 125 -9.45 8.97 -1.41
CA LEU A 125 -10.26 8.76 -2.61
C LEU A 125 -9.42 8.81 -3.88
N TRP A 126 -8.45 9.73 -3.95
CA TRP A 126 -7.49 9.78 -5.06
C TRP A 126 -6.69 8.49 -5.15
N ALA A 127 -6.10 8.04 -4.05
CA ALA A 127 -5.33 6.79 -4.02
C ALA A 127 -6.18 5.57 -4.41
N ALA A 128 -7.42 5.48 -3.90
CA ALA A 128 -8.33 4.38 -4.21
C ALA A 128 -8.84 4.39 -5.66
N SER A 129 -8.86 5.56 -6.31
CA SER A 129 -9.29 5.69 -7.71
C SER A 129 -8.16 5.50 -8.74
N ALA A 130 -6.91 5.39 -8.27
CA ALA A 130 -5.74 5.28 -9.14
C ALA A 130 -5.56 3.85 -9.67
N ASP A 131 -5.20 3.74 -10.95
CA ASP A 131 -4.68 2.50 -11.51
C ASP A 131 -3.17 2.41 -11.21
N TYR A 132 -2.81 1.63 -10.20
CA TYR A 132 -1.43 1.49 -9.75
C TYR A 132 -0.50 0.76 -10.74
N HIS A 133 -1.03 0.12 -11.79
CA HIS A 133 -0.22 -0.51 -12.84
C HIS A 133 0.43 0.51 -13.78
N ALA A 134 -0.03 1.75 -13.76
CA ALA A 134 0.49 2.86 -14.55
C ALA A 134 0.93 4.03 -13.65
N ASP A 135 1.62 5.00 -14.24
CA ASP A 135 1.96 6.22 -13.53
C ASP A 135 0.71 7.04 -13.19
N VAL A 136 0.64 7.50 -11.95
CA VAL A 136 -0.53 8.19 -11.41
C VAL A 136 -0.23 9.69 -11.30
N ARG A 137 -1.03 10.50 -11.98
CA ARG A 137 -0.90 11.95 -11.91
C ARG A 137 -1.43 12.50 -10.59
N CYS A 138 -0.66 13.42 -10.02
CA CYS A 138 -0.98 14.11 -8.77
C CYS A 138 -0.88 15.62 -9.01
N SER A 139 -2.00 16.34 -8.85
CA SER A 139 -2.04 17.80 -9.00
C SER A 139 -3.21 18.40 -8.21
N LYS A 140 -3.08 19.69 -7.87
CA LYS A 140 -4.17 20.41 -7.19
C LYS A 140 -5.50 20.36 -7.96
N ALA A 141 -5.46 20.42 -9.28
CA ALA A 141 -6.67 20.36 -10.11
C ALA A 141 -7.40 19.01 -9.97
N ILE A 142 -6.67 17.90 -9.89
CA ILE A 142 -7.25 16.57 -9.67
C ILE A 142 -7.94 16.50 -8.31
N PHE A 143 -7.31 17.02 -7.25
CA PHE A 143 -7.92 17.04 -5.92
C PHE A 143 -9.15 17.95 -5.85
N GLN A 144 -9.14 19.07 -6.53
CA GLN A 144 -10.33 19.94 -6.64
C GLN A 144 -11.49 19.20 -7.34
N GLN A 145 -11.24 18.50 -8.43
CA GLN A 145 -12.26 17.71 -9.11
C GLN A 145 -12.81 16.59 -8.23
N LEU A 146 -11.96 15.87 -7.53
CA LEU A 146 -12.37 14.83 -6.58
C LEU A 146 -13.20 15.42 -5.43
N SER A 147 -12.82 16.58 -4.92
CA SER A 147 -13.58 17.29 -3.89
C SER A 147 -15.01 17.60 -4.34
N GLN A 148 -15.20 18.02 -5.60
CA GLN A 148 -16.54 18.25 -6.14
C GLN A 148 -17.37 16.97 -6.21
N ASN A 149 -16.78 15.86 -6.58
CA ASN A 149 -17.44 14.56 -6.58
C ASN A 149 -17.76 14.09 -5.15
N TYR A 150 -16.82 14.24 -4.22
CA TYR A 150 -17.02 13.90 -2.82
C TYR A 150 -18.16 14.69 -2.18
N LEU A 151 -18.31 15.99 -2.51
CA LEU A 151 -19.39 16.82 -2.02
C LEU A 151 -20.78 16.28 -2.37
N LYS A 152 -20.95 15.59 -3.51
CA LYS A 152 -22.22 14.96 -3.88
C LYS A 152 -22.57 13.84 -2.88
N PHE A 153 -21.61 12.98 -2.54
CA PHE A 153 -21.82 11.93 -1.52
C PHE A 153 -22.13 12.55 -0.16
N ARG A 154 -21.28 13.48 0.28
CA ARG A 154 -21.43 14.15 1.57
C ARG A 154 -22.81 14.83 1.71
N ASN A 155 -23.22 15.57 0.69
CA ASN A 155 -24.50 16.27 0.71
C ASN A 155 -25.68 15.30 0.70
N THR A 156 -25.61 14.21 -0.05
CA THR A 156 -26.63 13.15 -0.04
C THR A 156 -26.72 12.47 1.32
N CYS A 157 -25.57 12.11 1.92
CA CYS A 157 -25.55 11.54 3.28
C CYS A 157 -26.11 12.52 4.31
N LYS A 158 -25.73 13.81 4.22
CA LYS A 158 -26.28 14.83 5.11
C LYS A 158 -27.80 14.94 4.96
N PHE A 159 -28.31 14.99 3.73
CA PHE A 159 -29.76 15.01 3.47
C PHE A 159 -30.47 13.81 4.10
N MET A 160 -29.92 12.60 3.93
CA MET A 160 -30.46 11.39 4.54
C MET A 160 -30.47 11.48 6.07
N LEU A 161 -29.35 11.89 6.66
CA LEU A 161 -29.24 12.02 8.12
C LEU A 161 -30.20 13.06 8.69
N ASP A 162 -30.35 14.20 8.03
CA ASP A 162 -31.27 15.26 8.47
C ASP A 162 -32.74 14.79 8.43
N ASN A 163 -33.08 13.81 7.56
CA ASN A 163 -34.43 13.21 7.47
C ASN A 163 -34.61 11.98 8.38
N LEU A 164 -33.56 11.56 9.11
CA LEU A 164 -33.64 10.41 10.01
C LEU A 164 -33.65 10.81 11.50
N VAL A 165 -33.78 12.07 11.82
CA VAL A 165 -33.69 12.59 13.20
C VAL A 165 -34.73 11.98 14.13
N ASP A 166 -35.94 11.73 13.62
CA ASP A 166 -37.05 11.13 14.32
C ASP A 166 -37.38 9.70 13.85
N PHE A 167 -36.46 9.07 13.14
CA PHE A 167 -36.66 7.73 12.58
C PHE A 167 -36.67 6.66 13.70
N ASP A 168 -37.75 5.87 13.73
CA ASP A 168 -37.89 4.69 14.58
C ASP A 168 -37.73 3.40 13.75
N PRO A 169 -36.70 2.59 13.99
CA PRO A 169 -36.51 1.31 13.28
C PRO A 169 -37.64 0.32 13.42
N ALA A 170 -38.52 0.47 14.45
CA ALA A 170 -39.70 -0.37 14.62
C ALA A 170 -40.78 -0.11 13.58
N HIS A 171 -40.71 1.01 12.87
CA HIS A 171 -41.71 1.45 11.89
C HIS A 171 -41.16 1.42 10.46
N LEU A 172 -40.37 0.41 10.12
CA LEU A 172 -39.87 0.22 8.75
C LEU A 172 -41.03 -0.11 7.78
N THR A 173 -41.05 0.60 6.65
CA THR A 173 -41.98 0.29 5.54
C THR A 173 -41.62 -1.07 4.94
N LYS A 174 -42.57 -1.97 4.84
CA LYS A 174 -42.39 -3.28 4.20
C LYS A 174 -42.18 -3.12 2.69
N ALA A 175 -41.43 -4.04 2.09
CA ALA A 175 -41.13 -3.99 0.65
C ALA A 175 -42.37 -3.95 -0.24
N GLU A 176 -43.44 -4.60 0.18
CA GLU A 176 -44.76 -4.60 -0.52
C GLU A 176 -45.45 -3.24 -0.52
N ASP A 177 -45.22 -2.45 0.54
CA ASP A 177 -45.86 -1.13 0.74
C ASP A 177 -45.00 0.03 0.18
N MET A 178 -43.77 -0.27 -0.28
CA MET A 178 -42.91 0.74 -0.87
C MET A 178 -43.38 1.23 -2.23
N LEU A 179 -43.16 2.51 -2.51
CA LEU A 179 -43.40 3.06 -3.85
C LEU A 179 -42.49 2.38 -4.90
N VAL A 180 -42.94 2.37 -6.13
CA VAL A 180 -42.17 1.77 -7.25
C VAL A 180 -40.75 2.35 -7.36
N LEU A 181 -40.63 3.66 -7.14
CA LEU A 181 -39.33 4.37 -7.18
C LEU A 181 -38.40 3.90 -6.07
N ASP A 182 -38.94 3.72 -4.87
CA ASP A 182 -38.12 3.28 -3.71
C ASP A 182 -37.61 1.86 -3.92
N ARG A 183 -38.45 0.95 -4.38
CA ARG A 183 -38.05 -0.42 -4.74
C ARG A 183 -37.01 -0.44 -5.83
N TRP A 184 -37.16 0.39 -6.86
CA TRP A 184 -36.17 0.52 -7.91
C TRP A 184 -34.83 1.01 -7.37
N LEU A 185 -34.81 2.02 -6.48
CA LEU A 185 -33.60 2.56 -5.87
C LEU A 185 -32.88 1.50 -5.03
N ILE A 186 -33.62 0.76 -4.19
CA ILE A 186 -33.06 -0.33 -3.38
C ILE A 186 -32.45 -1.42 -4.27
N THR A 187 -33.14 -1.78 -5.37
CA THR A 187 -32.59 -2.75 -6.33
C THR A 187 -31.26 -2.26 -6.92
N LYS A 188 -31.19 -0.99 -7.32
CA LYS A 188 -29.95 -0.39 -7.85
C LYS A 188 -28.84 -0.29 -6.81
N LEU A 189 -29.19 -0.04 -5.56
CA LEU A 189 -28.22 -0.05 -4.46
C LEU A 189 -27.65 -1.44 -4.24
N ASN A 190 -28.47 -2.48 -4.22
CA ASN A 190 -28.00 -3.86 -4.06
C ASN A 190 -27.11 -4.29 -5.22
N GLU A 191 -27.48 -3.98 -6.47
CA GLU A 191 -26.63 -4.22 -7.64
C GLU A 191 -25.26 -3.51 -7.52
N LEU A 192 -25.23 -2.30 -6.96
CA LEU A 192 -24.00 -1.56 -6.73
C LEU A 192 -23.15 -2.21 -5.63
N ILE A 193 -23.76 -2.62 -4.52
CA ILE A 193 -23.08 -3.31 -3.41
C ILE A 193 -22.41 -4.58 -3.94
N GLU A 194 -23.13 -5.42 -4.65
CA GLU A 194 -22.57 -6.64 -5.25
C GLU A 194 -21.37 -6.36 -6.16
N LYS A 195 -21.46 -5.32 -6.99
CA LYS A 195 -20.34 -4.93 -7.86
C LYS A 195 -19.12 -4.48 -7.06
N VAL A 196 -19.31 -3.68 -6.02
CA VAL A 196 -18.21 -3.17 -5.18
C VAL A 196 -17.56 -4.32 -4.41
N GLU A 197 -18.34 -5.20 -3.81
CA GLU A 197 -17.83 -6.38 -3.10
C GLU A 197 -17.05 -7.30 -4.03
N HIS A 198 -17.57 -7.56 -5.23
CA HIS A 198 -16.89 -8.40 -6.21
C HIS A 198 -15.54 -7.81 -6.65
N GLN A 199 -15.47 -6.50 -6.89
CA GLN A 199 -14.21 -5.82 -7.24
C GLN A 199 -13.21 -5.83 -6.09
N HIS A 200 -13.68 -5.68 -4.87
CA HIS A 200 -12.84 -5.73 -3.67
C HIS A 200 -12.22 -7.12 -3.47
N ILE A 201 -13.02 -8.18 -3.61
CA ILE A 201 -12.57 -9.58 -3.48
C ILE A 201 -11.53 -9.94 -4.56
N LEU A 202 -11.66 -9.40 -5.77
CA LEU A 202 -10.72 -9.64 -6.86
C LEU A 202 -9.43 -8.81 -6.75
N GLY A 203 -9.27 -7.98 -5.70
CA GLY A 203 -8.10 -7.10 -5.53
C GLY A 203 -7.98 -6.03 -6.63
N ARG A 204 -9.01 -5.84 -7.42
CA ARG A 204 -9.08 -4.79 -8.44
C ARG A 204 -9.55 -3.49 -7.79
N GLY A 205 -8.62 -2.80 -7.12
CA GLY A 205 -8.88 -1.60 -6.34
C GLY A 205 -9.27 -0.35 -7.14
N ALA A 206 -9.66 -0.48 -8.40
CA ALA A 206 -10.22 0.62 -9.15
C ALA A 206 -11.70 0.35 -9.41
N VAL A 207 -12.57 1.04 -8.68
CA VAL A 207 -13.92 1.28 -9.16
C VAL A 207 -13.76 2.15 -10.40
N SER A 208 -13.72 1.54 -11.57
CA SER A 208 -13.81 2.28 -12.82
C SER A 208 -15.19 2.94 -12.85
N TYR A 209 -15.23 4.22 -12.51
CA TYR A 209 -16.37 5.03 -12.90
C TYR A 209 -16.46 4.98 -14.42
N PRO A 210 -17.58 4.59 -14.99
CA PRO A 210 -17.77 4.80 -16.40
C PRO A 210 -17.68 6.31 -16.65
N HIS A 211 -16.67 6.73 -17.37
CA HIS A 211 -16.63 8.08 -17.90
C HIS A 211 -17.88 8.26 -18.82
N PRO A 212 -18.58 9.40 -18.72
CA PRO A 212 -19.69 9.70 -19.60
C PRO A 212 -19.26 9.77 -21.07
#